data_b7ab3f140b21780d96ee028cc47c1f45
#
_entry.id   b7ab3f140b21780d96ee028cc47c1f45
#
_cell.length_a   1.000
_cell.length_b   1.000
_cell.length_c   1.000
_cell.angle_alpha   90.00
_cell.angle_beta   90.00
_cell.angle_gamma   90.00
#
_symmetry.space_group_name_H-M   'P 1'
#
loop_
_entity.id
_entity.type
_entity.pdbx_description
1 polymer ?
#
loop_
_entity_poly.entity_id
_entity_poly.type
_entity_poly.pdbx_seq_one_letter_code
_entity_poly.pdbx_strand_id
1 'polypeptide(L)'
;MFSIIIPTLNNIKYLKLCLYSLKKNSKYKHEIIPHVNIGNDGTTDFLKSQDIKYTYTNYNSGICEGMNSAAKLAKNDYILYAHDDFYFCPNWDEILKEEIDLIGHNNFYLSGTMVNNGQINFDCGNTVEDFDEQKLIDNYKQHNYYDFQGSTWAPHLLHKDIWNKVGGFSEEFYPGTGSDPDLNMKLWKIGIRIFKGINNFKVYHFGSIVTRKYKDDDRLITESGSKGAKIFLLKWGISIKFFKKFFFKIRYRI
;
A
#
# COMPACT_ATOMS: atom_id res chain seq x y z
N MET A 1 -0.01 15.47 8.31
CA MET A 1 -1.16 15.01 7.47
C MET A 1 -0.61 14.31 6.25
N PHE A 2 -1.32 13.29 5.73
CA PHE A 2 -0.87 12.45 4.63
C PHE A 2 -1.83 12.55 3.45
N SER A 3 -1.33 12.37 2.23
CA SER A 3 -2.14 12.10 1.03
C SER A 3 -2.14 10.59 0.81
N ILE A 4 -3.31 9.97 0.95
CA ILE A 4 -3.50 8.52 0.91
C ILE A 4 -4.00 8.15 -0.49
N ILE A 5 -3.18 7.39 -1.23
CA ILE A 5 -3.51 6.94 -2.59
C ILE A 5 -3.92 5.46 -2.56
N ILE A 6 -5.04 5.12 -3.21
CA ILE A 6 -5.65 3.79 -3.13
C ILE A 6 -6.12 3.34 -4.51
N PRO A 7 -5.55 2.25 -5.09
CA PRO A 7 -6.11 1.67 -6.31
C PRO A 7 -7.39 0.90 -5.99
N THR A 8 -8.39 1.00 -6.84
CA THR A 8 -9.59 0.17 -6.76
C THR A 8 -10.06 -0.27 -8.14
N LEU A 9 -10.53 -1.50 -8.26
CA LEU A 9 -11.08 -2.08 -9.48
C LEU A 9 -12.38 -2.82 -9.15
N ASN A 10 -13.53 -2.16 -9.35
CA ASN A 10 -14.85 -2.74 -9.09
C ASN A 10 -14.93 -3.44 -7.72
N ASN A 11 -14.50 -2.75 -6.67
CA ASN A 11 -14.36 -3.30 -5.31
C ASN A 11 -14.97 -2.37 -4.24
N ILE A 12 -16.13 -1.78 -4.55
CA ILE A 12 -16.79 -0.74 -3.74
C ILE A 12 -17.01 -1.13 -2.27
N LYS A 13 -17.33 -2.40 -1.98
CA LYS A 13 -17.61 -2.86 -0.60
C LYS A 13 -16.36 -2.73 0.27
N TYR A 14 -15.22 -3.23 -0.20
CA TYR A 14 -13.95 -3.15 0.51
C TYR A 14 -13.43 -1.72 0.56
N LEU A 15 -13.53 -0.97 -0.53
CA LEU A 15 -13.16 0.45 -0.54
C LEU A 15 -13.94 1.24 0.52
N LYS A 16 -15.26 1.01 0.66
CA LYS A 16 -16.07 1.65 1.71
C LYS A 16 -15.55 1.32 3.11
N LEU A 17 -15.22 0.07 3.37
CA LEU A 17 -14.67 -0.37 4.66
C LEU A 17 -13.27 0.24 4.91
N CYS A 18 -12.41 0.27 3.90
CA CYS A 18 -11.11 0.92 3.96
C CYS A 18 -11.24 2.41 4.31
N LEU A 19 -12.08 3.15 3.57
CA LEU A 19 -12.32 4.58 3.81
C LEU A 19 -12.95 4.85 5.19
N TYR A 20 -13.84 3.97 5.64
CA TYR A 20 -14.42 4.03 6.98
C TYR A 20 -13.33 3.88 8.05
N SER A 21 -12.50 2.86 7.95
CA SER A 21 -11.43 2.60 8.92
C SER A 21 -10.38 3.72 8.95
N LEU A 22 -10.00 4.22 7.80
CA LEU A 22 -9.10 5.37 7.67
C LEU A 22 -9.62 6.59 8.43
N LYS A 23 -10.92 6.91 8.30
CA LYS A 23 -11.54 8.05 8.99
C LYS A 23 -11.78 7.80 10.47
N LYS A 24 -12.29 6.61 10.83
CA LYS A 24 -12.64 6.23 12.20
C LYS A 24 -11.42 6.14 13.10
N ASN A 25 -10.33 5.58 12.59
CA ASN A 25 -9.17 5.16 13.36
C ASN A 25 -7.98 6.14 13.26
N SER A 26 -8.18 7.32 12.65
CA SER A 26 -7.19 8.39 12.58
C SER A 26 -7.48 9.49 13.59
N LYS A 27 -6.44 10.14 14.07
CA LYS A 27 -6.51 11.35 14.88
C LYS A 27 -6.57 12.61 14.02
N TYR A 28 -5.89 12.57 12.87
CA TYR A 28 -5.75 13.74 11.98
C TYR A 28 -6.65 13.61 10.76
N LYS A 29 -7.00 14.76 10.16
CA LYS A 29 -7.71 14.76 8.89
C LYS A 29 -6.70 14.59 7.74
N HIS A 30 -6.86 13.54 6.95
CA HIS A 30 -6.02 13.21 5.82
C HIS A 30 -6.70 13.52 4.49
N GLU A 31 -5.92 13.68 3.43
CA GLU A 31 -6.40 13.71 2.06
C GLU A 31 -6.45 12.27 1.53
N ILE A 32 -7.59 11.84 1.00
CA ILE A 32 -7.75 10.50 0.43
C ILE A 32 -8.02 10.65 -1.07
N ILE A 33 -7.27 9.95 -1.90
CA ILE A 33 -7.29 10.07 -3.37
C ILE A 33 -7.31 8.66 -3.98
N PRO A 34 -8.49 8.04 -4.13
CA PRO A 34 -8.60 6.78 -4.85
C PRO A 34 -8.29 6.95 -6.34
N HIS A 35 -7.71 5.91 -6.96
CA HIS A 35 -7.76 5.73 -8.39
C HIS A 35 -8.76 4.64 -8.75
N VAL A 36 -9.76 4.98 -9.54
CA VAL A 36 -10.82 4.06 -9.95
C VAL A 36 -10.50 3.51 -11.33
N ASN A 37 -10.21 2.22 -11.39
CA ASN A 37 -10.14 1.46 -12.63
C ASN A 37 -11.55 0.96 -12.97
N ILE A 38 -12.09 1.33 -14.14
CA ILE A 38 -13.41 0.93 -14.67
C ILE A 38 -14.57 1.51 -13.83
N GLY A 39 -14.79 1.06 -12.59
CA GLY A 39 -15.78 1.64 -11.66
C GLY A 39 -17.26 1.35 -12.02
N ASN A 40 -17.56 0.20 -12.66
CA ASN A 40 -18.92 -0.19 -13.06
C ASN A 40 -19.82 -0.66 -11.90
N ASP A 41 -19.29 -0.71 -10.69
CA ASP A 41 -19.96 -1.19 -9.48
C ASP A 41 -20.55 -0.06 -8.61
N GLY A 42 -20.59 1.18 -9.13
CA GLY A 42 -21.07 2.37 -8.43
C GLY A 42 -20.00 3.08 -7.59
N THR A 43 -18.73 2.68 -7.70
CA THR A 43 -17.61 3.32 -6.96
C THR A 43 -17.53 4.82 -7.24
N THR A 44 -17.64 5.25 -8.51
CA THR A 44 -17.55 6.67 -8.87
C THR A 44 -18.68 7.51 -8.27
N ASP A 45 -19.91 6.98 -8.26
CA ASP A 45 -21.06 7.69 -7.71
C ASP A 45 -20.96 7.80 -6.18
N PHE A 46 -20.49 6.72 -5.55
CA PHE A 46 -20.19 6.74 -4.12
C PHE A 46 -19.13 7.81 -3.78
N LEU A 47 -18.00 7.86 -4.49
CA LEU A 47 -16.94 8.84 -4.22
C LEU A 47 -17.43 10.27 -4.41
N LYS A 48 -18.23 10.55 -5.45
CA LYS A 48 -18.88 11.85 -5.67
C LYS A 48 -19.82 12.21 -4.52
N SER A 49 -20.66 11.27 -4.06
CA SER A 49 -21.58 11.49 -2.94
C SER A 49 -20.88 11.83 -1.62
N GLN A 50 -19.63 11.39 -1.45
CA GLN A 50 -18.79 11.67 -0.28
C GLN A 50 -17.84 12.86 -0.44
N ASP A 51 -17.92 13.60 -1.55
CA ASP A 51 -16.99 14.69 -1.91
C ASP A 51 -15.52 14.27 -1.83
N ILE A 52 -15.22 13.02 -2.25
CA ILE A 52 -13.86 12.46 -2.28
C ILE A 52 -13.30 12.66 -3.69
N LYS A 53 -12.17 13.37 -3.79
CA LYS A 53 -11.43 13.49 -5.05
C LYS A 53 -10.87 12.13 -5.46
N TYR A 54 -10.92 11.82 -6.74
CA TYR A 54 -10.36 10.60 -7.29
C TYR A 54 -9.82 10.82 -8.71
N THR A 55 -8.96 9.91 -9.16
CA THR A 55 -8.60 9.75 -10.57
C THR A 55 -9.32 8.56 -11.16
N TYR A 56 -9.47 8.51 -12.49
CA TYR A 56 -10.30 7.52 -13.15
C TYR A 56 -9.71 7.11 -14.49
N THR A 57 -9.82 5.83 -14.81
CA THR A 57 -9.63 5.29 -16.16
C THR A 57 -10.81 4.38 -16.51
N ASN A 58 -11.27 4.43 -17.76
CA ASN A 58 -12.35 3.55 -18.26
C ASN A 58 -11.84 2.15 -18.64
N TYR A 59 -10.59 1.84 -18.37
CA TYR A 59 -9.92 0.56 -18.52
C TYR A 59 -9.15 0.21 -17.24
N ASN A 60 -8.67 -1.02 -17.13
CA ASN A 60 -7.77 -1.37 -16.04
C ASN A 60 -6.35 -0.88 -16.34
N SER A 61 -5.95 0.23 -15.75
CA SER A 61 -4.59 0.79 -15.86
C SER A 61 -3.57 0.06 -14.95
N GLY A 62 -4.03 -0.86 -14.13
CA GLY A 62 -3.21 -1.50 -13.10
C GLY A 62 -2.90 -0.58 -11.92
N ILE A 63 -2.02 -1.06 -11.05
CA ILE A 63 -1.63 -0.32 -9.84
C ILE A 63 -0.69 0.86 -10.19
N CYS A 64 0.30 0.63 -11.05
CA CYS A 64 1.38 1.59 -11.27
C CYS A 64 0.89 2.91 -11.88
N GLU A 65 0.21 2.87 -13.02
CA GLU A 65 -0.35 4.05 -13.68
C GLU A 65 -1.39 4.73 -12.79
N GLY A 66 -2.29 3.94 -12.18
CA GLY A 66 -3.32 4.45 -11.30
C GLY A 66 -2.76 5.23 -10.11
N MET A 67 -1.74 4.68 -9.45
CA MET A 67 -1.12 5.32 -8.29
C MET A 67 -0.30 6.55 -8.68
N ASN A 68 0.41 6.50 -9.81
CA ASN A 68 1.10 7.68 -10.34
C ASN A 68 0.10 8.81 -10.65
N SER A 69 -1.08 8.47 -11.20
CA SER A 69 -2.14 9.45 -11.47
C SER A 69 -2.74 10.03 -10.19
N ALA A 70 -3.02 9.21 -9.17
CA ALA A 70 -3.51 9.67 -7.88
C ALA A 70 -2.47 10.55 -7.15
N ALA A 71 -1.19 10.17 -7.17
CA ALA A 71 -0.11 10.90 -6.53
C ALA A 71 0.07 12.33 -7.08
N LYS A 72 -0.25 12.58 -8.36
CA LYS A 72 -0.21 13.92 -8.96
C LYS A 72 -1.20 14.90 -8.29
N LEU A 73 -2.25 14.40 -7.66
CA LEU A 73 -3.24 15.21 -6.94
C LEU A 73 -2.86 15.44 -5.46
N ALA A 74 -1.84 14.75 -4.95
CA ALA A 74 -1.42 14.80 -3.55
C ALA A 74 -0.95 16.22 -3.16
N LYS A 75 -1.50 16.76 -2.07
CA LYS A 75 -1.18 18.09 -1.55
C LYS A 75 -0.28 18.08 -0.32
N ASN A 76 -0.33 16.98 0.45
CA ASN A 76 0.50 16.85 1.65
C ASN A 76 1.92 16.38 1.31
N ASP A 77 2.84 16.57 2.26
CA ASP A 77 4.26 16.27 2.09
C ASP A 77 4.55 14.77 2.03
N TYR A 78 3.67 13.94 2.57
CA TYR A 78 3.83 12.49 2.60
C TYR A 78 2.72 11.80 1.83
N ILE A 79 3.11 10.83 1.00
CA ILE A 79 2.23 9.93 0.27
C ILE A 79 2.18 8.59 1.00
N LEU A 80 0.98 8.18 1.41
CA LEU A 80 0.69 6.85 1.92
C LEU A 80 -0.01 6.04 0.83
N TYR A 81 0.65 5.01 0.32
CA TYR A 81 0.05 4.03 -0.57
C TYR A 81 -0.62 2.91 0.23
N ALA A 82 -1.86 2.64 -0.08
CA ALA A 82 -2.66 1.59 0.55
C ALA A 82 -3.47 0.80 -0.50
N HIS A 83 -3.97 -0.38 -0.12
CA HIS A 83 -4.93 -1.14 -0.92
C HIS A 83 -6.36 -0.90 -0.45
N ASP A 84 -7.33 -1.08 -1.33
CA ASP A 84 -8.75 -0.92 -1.03
C ASP A 84 -9.32 -2.04 -0.14
N ASP A 85 -8.61 -3.15 0.02
CA ASP A 85 -8.94 -4.28 0.89
C ASP A 85 -8.18 -4.27 2.24
N PHE A 86 -7.75 -3.07 2.70
CA PHE A 86 -7.21 -2.87 4.04
C PHE A 86 -8.24 -2.29 5.00
N TYR A 87 -8.23 -2.77 6.24
CA TYR A 87 -8.84 -2.09 7.39
C TYR A 87 -7.71 -1.56 8.29
N PHE A 88 -7.62 -0.24 8.45
CA PHE A 88 -6.60 0.41 9.28
C PHE A 88 -6.96 0.28 10.77
N CYS A 89 -6.06 -0.27 11.57
CA CYS A 89 -6.23 -0.34 13.02
C CYS A 89 -6.08 1.04 13.69
N PRO A 90 -6.62 1.24 14.91
CA PRO A 90 -6.56 2.54 15.60
C PRO A 90 -5.17 3.12 15.76
N ASN A 91 -5.08 4.46 15.73
CA ASN A 91 -3.87 5.28 15.94
C ASN A 91 -2.80 5.11 14.85
N TRP A 92 -3.15 4.55 13.70
CA TRP A 92 -2.21 4.29 12.61
C TRP A 92 -1.43 5.54 12.17
N ASP A 93 -2.07 6.70 12.17
CA ASP A 93 -1.50 7.98 11.73
C ASP A 93 -0.62 8.64 12.80
N GLU A 94 -0.95 8.48 14.08
CA GLU A 94 -0.10 8.92 15.20
C GLU A 94 1.20 8.13 15.22
N ILE A 95 1.12 6.80 15.07
CA ILE A 95 2.28 5.91 15.01
C ILE A 95 3.22 6.31 13.87
N LEU A 96 2.67 6.58 12.68
CA LEU A 96 3.48 7.04 11.54
C LEU A 96 4.11 8.41 11.79
N LYS A 97 3.35 9.33 12.42
CA LYS A 97 3.89 10.67 12.76
C LYS A 97 5.01 10.59 13.78
N GLU A 98 4.84 9.81 14.84
CA GLU A 98 5.88 9.59 15.85
C GLU A 98 7.15 9.00 15.24
N GLU A 99 7.00 8.05 14.32
CA GLU A 99 8.13 7.43 13.62
C GLU A 99 8.87 8.44 12.70
N ILE A 100 8.13 9.29 11.99
CA ILE A 100 8.71 10.37 11.17
C ILE A 100 9.49 11.35 12.06
N ASP A 101 8.91 11.78 13.17
CA ASP A 101 9.53 12.72 14.10
C ASP A 101 10.79 12.09 14.73
N LEU A 102 10.77 10.79 15.05
CA LEU A 102 11.91 10.05 15.59
C LEU A 102 13.06 9.94 14.58
N ILE A 103 12.77 9.68 13.30
CA ILE A 103 13.78 9.61 12.24
C ILE A 103 14.40 10.98 11.97
N GLY A 104 13.63 12.07 12.07
CA GLY A 104 14.11 13.46 11.98
C GLY A 104 14.53 13.92 10.58
N HIS A 105 14.29 13.12 9.53
CA HIS A 105 14.54 13.47 8.13
C HIS A 105 13.62 12.69 7.19
N ASN A 106 13.57 13.06 5.90
CA ASN A 106 12.64 12.48 4.92
C ASN A 106 13.19 11.27 4.13
N ASN A 107 14.45 10.87 4.36
CA ASN A 107 15.13 9.82 3.59
C ASN A 107 14.79 8.41 4.10
N PHE A 108 13.52 8.01 3.98
CA PHE A 108 13.01 6.72 4.44
C PHE A 108 11.88 6.17 3.54
N TYR A 109 11.61 4.90 3.74
CA TYR A 109 10.42 4.18 3.29
C TYR A 109 9.88 3.42 4.50
N LEU A 110 8.65 3.74 4.93
CA LEU A 110 8.00 3.11 6.08
C LEU A 110 6.85 2.24 5.60
N SER A 111 6.71 1.04 6.14
CA SER A 111 5.55 0.20 5.86
C SER A 111 4.88 -0.34 7.11
N GLY A 112 3.60 -0.64 6.96
CA GLY A 112 2.79 -1.25 8.02
C GLY A 112 2.95 -2.77 8.09
N THR A 113 2.42 -3.32 9.16
CA THR A 113 2.31 -4.75 9.43
C THR A 113 0.90 -5.22 9.08
N MET A 114 0.80 -6.20 8.19
CA MET A 114 -0.48 -6.79 7.79
C MET A 114 -0.88 -7.89 8.77
N VAL A 115 -2.08 -7.76 9.33
CA VAL A 115 -2.79 -8.78 10.10
C VAL A 115 -3.72 -9.51 9.14
N ASN A 116 -3.70 -10.81 9.17
CA ASN A 116 -4.26 -11.72 8.19
C ASN A 116 -3.62 -11.55 6.79
N ASN A 117 -3.42 -12.61 6.06
CA ASN A 117 -2.77 -12.58 4.73
C ASN A 117 -1.49 -11.72 4.66
N GLY A 118 -0.67 -11.74 5.73
CA GLY A 118 0.54 -10.93 5.85
C GLY A 118 1.51 -11.44 6.92
N GLN A 119 2.09 -10.54 7.72
CA GLN A 119 3.10 -10.86 8.74
C GLN A 119 2.52 -11.52 9.97
N ILE A 120 1.27 -11.20 10.33
CA ILE A 120 0.56 -11.73 11.49
C ILE A 120 -0.60 -12.59 10.99
N ASN A 121 -0.65 -13.84 11.45
CA ASN A 121 -1.77 -14.74 11.16
C ASN A 121 -2.81 -14.61 12.30
N PHE A 122 -3.82 -13.77 12.08
CA PHE A 122 -4.96 -13.61 12.98
C PHE A 122 -6.22 -13.33 12.17
N ASP A 123 -7.11 -14.31 12.08
CA ASP A 123 -8.32 -14.25 11.27
C ASP A 123 -9.48 -13.59 12.03
N CYS A 124 -10.05 -12.53 11.45
CA CYS A 124 -11.26 -11.84 11.90
C CYS A 124 -12.33 -11.81 10.80
N GLY A 125 -12.28 -12.71 9.83
CA GLY A 125 -13.18 -12.80 8.69
C GLY A 125 -12.46 -12.60 7.35
N ASN A 126 -12.99 -13.24 6.31
CA ASN A 126 -12.37 -13.25 4.98
C ASN A 126 -13.09 -12.34 3.97
N THR A 127 -14.27 -11.84 4.34
CA THR A 127 -15.09 -10.93 3.53
C THR A 127 -15.57 -9.76 4.38
N VAL A 128 -16.11 -8.73 3.73
CA VAL A 128 -16.71 -7.58 4.45
C VAL A 128 -17.90 -8.03 5.29
N GLU A 129 -18.62 -9.05 4.81
CA GLU A 129 -19.85 -9.55 5.44
C GLU A 129 -19.59 -10.37 6.72
N ASP A 130 -18.48 -11.07 6.81
CA ASP A 130 -18.10 -11.90 7.96
C ASP A 130 -17.01 -11.26 8.84
N PHE A 131 -16.60 -10.02 8.51
CA PHE A 131 -15.57 -9.31 9.26
C PHE A 131 -16.01 -8.91 10.65
N ASP A 132 -15.34 -9.46 11.66
CA ASP A 132 -15.52 -9.12 13.06
C ASP A 132 -14.56 -8.00 13.48
N GLU A 133 -15.01 -6.74 13.28
CA GLU A 133 -14.27 -5.55 13.67
C GLU A 133 -13.93 -5.52 15.15
N GLN A 134 -14.90 -5.91 16.01
CA GLN A 134 -14.71 -5.87 17.46
C GLN A 134 -13.63 -6.85 17.90
N LYS A 135 -13.65 -8.08 17.37
CA LYS A 135 -12.61 -9.08 17.61
C LYS A 135 -11.23 -8.56 17.20
N LEU A 136 -11.12 -7.88 16.05
CA LEU A 136 -9.86 -7.28 15.64
C LEU A 136 -9.40 -6.21 16.62
N ILE A 137 -10.26 -5.25 16.98
CA ILE A 137 -9.93 -4.12 17.85
C ILE A 137 -9.51 -4.57 19.24
N ASP A 138 -10.16 -5.59 19.80
CA ASP A 138 -9.85 -6.11 21.14
C ASP A 138 -8.51 -6.84 21.18
N ASN A 139 -8.04 -7.37 20.04
CA ASN A 139 -6.90 -8.30 20.04
C ASN A 139 -5.69 -7.84 19.22
N TYR A 140 -5.81 -6.88 18.26
CA TYR A 140 -4.72 -6.55 17.33
C TYR A 140 -3.42 -6.14 18.02
N LYS A 141 -3.47 -5.55 19.23
CA LYS A 141 -2.29 -5.15 20.02
C LYS A 141 -1.54 -6.35 20.63
N GLN A 142 -2.23 -7.47 20.84
CA GLN A 142 -1.64 -8.68 21.42
C GLN A 142 -0.86 -9.49 20.37
N HIS A 143 -1.21 -9.34 19.09
CA HIS A 143 -0.54 -9.98 17.98
C HIS A 143 0.62 -9.12 17.51
N ASN A 144 1.82 -9.41 18.00
CA ASN A 144 3.01 -8.64 17.70
C ASN A 144 3.89 -9.31 16.67
N TYR A 145 4.45 -8.50 15.81
CA TYR A 145 5.58 -8.81 14.95
C TYR A 145 6.83 -8.13 15.54
N TYR A 146 7.66 -7.53 14.76
CA TYR A 146 8.77 -6.70 15.22
C TYR A 146 9.05 -5.62 14.17
N ASP A 147 9.60 -4.50 14.60
CA ASP A 147 10.14 -3.53 13.66
C ASP A 147 11.36 -4.11 12.97
N PHE A 148 11.47 -3.97 11.67
CA PHE A 148 12.56 -4.56 10.91
C PHE A 148 12.97 -3.70 9.72
N GLN A 149 14.22 -3.88 9.31
CA GLN A 149 14.76 -3.28 8.11
C GLN A 149 14.55 -4.20 6.90
N GLY A 150 14.03 -3.64 5.80
CA GLY A 150 13.87 -4.34 4.53
C GLY A 150 12.44 -4.61 4.13
N SER A 151 11.50 -3.80 4.59
CA SER A 151 10.13 -3.87 4.12
C SER A 151 10.02 -3.42 2.66
N THR A 152 9.12 -4.07 1.91
CA THR A 152 8.93 -3.82 0.47
C THR A 152 7.47 -3.93 0.05
N TRP A 153 6.52 -3.65 0.92
CA TRP A 153 5.08 -3.87 0.65
C TRP A 153 4.20 -2.75 1.18
N ALA A 154 2.95 -2.72 0.71
CA ALA A 154 1.90 -1.85 1.21
C ALA A 154 1.34 -2.35 2.58
N PRO A 155 0.73 -1.45 3.38
CA PRO A 155 0.73 0.00 3.15
C PRO A 155 2.12 0.57 3.36
N HIS A 156 2.48 1.58 2.56
CA HIS A 156 3.78 2.23 2.75
C HIS A 156 3.70 3.76 2.59
N LEU A 157 4.61 4.44 3.28
CA LEU A 157 4.68 5.89 3.33
C LEU A 157 6.08 6.36 2.97
N LEU A 158 6.15 7.41 2.15
CA LEU A 158 7.36 8.14 1.84
C LEU A 158 7.07 9.61 1.54
N HIS A 159 8.11 10.44 1.59
CA HIS A 159 7.97 11.87 1.27
C HIS A 159 7.68 12.09 -0.21
N LYS A 160 6.78 13.03 -0.51
CA LYS A 160 6.33 13.34 -1.88
C LYS A 160 7.47 13.73 -2.83
N ASP A 161 8.46 14.50 -2.35
CA ASP A 161 9.60 14.87 -3.18
C ASP A 161 10.45 13.66 -3.56
N ILE A 162 10.55 12.68 -2.67
CA ILE A 162 11.25 11.41 -2.96
C ILE A 162 10.45 10.59 -3.97
N TRP A 163 9.11 10.51 -3.81
CA TRP A 163 8.22 9.90 -4.79
C TRP A 163 8.42 10.51 -6.18
N ASN A 164 8.39 11.84 -6.26
CA ASN A 164 8.57 12.58 -7.51
C ASN A 164 9.97 12.37 -8.10
N LYS A 165 11.00 12.40 -7.27
CA LYS A 165 12.41 12.20 -7.69
C LYS A 165 12.65 10.83 -8.33
N VAL A 166 11.97 9.78 -7.85
CA VAL A 166 12.09 8.43 -8.44
C VAL A 166 11.04 8.16 -9.53
N GLY A 167 10.11 9.09 -9.77
CA GLY A 167 9.04 8.95 -10.75
C GLY A 167 7.94 7.96 -10.35
N GLY A 168 7.67 7.80 -9.06
CA GLY A 168 6.63 6.91 -8.55
C GLY A 168 6.84 5.45 -8.90
N PHE A 169 5.77 4.71 -9.19
CA PHE A 169 5.85 3.34 -9.70
C PHE A 169 6.23 3.27 -11.17
N SER A 170 6.93 2.22 -11.58
CA SER A 170 7.28 1.98 -12.98
C SER A 170 6.17 1.20 -13.68
N GLU A 171 5.59 1.78 -14.72
CA GLU A 171 4.38 1.28 -15.39
C GLU A 171 4.59 -0.03 -16.16
N GLU A 172 5.85 -0.36 -16.50
CA GLU A 172 6.20 -1.64 -17.09
C GLU A 172 5.86 -2.86 -16.21
N PHE A 173 5.64 -2.64 -14.91
CA PHE A 173 5.20 -3.68 -13.97
C PHE A 173 3.67 -3.92 -13.97
N TYR A 174 2.98 -3.49 -15.02
CA TYR A 174 1.56 -3.79 -15.17
C TYR A 174 1.25 -5.29 -15.02
N PRO A 175 0.19 -5.69 -14.27
CA PRO A 175 -0.78 -4.86 -13.55
C PRO A 175 -0.33 -4.41 -12.14
N GLY A 176 0.87 -4.76 -11.64
CA GLY A 176 1.39 -4.29 -10.35
C GLY A 176 2.42 -5.21 -9.70
N THR A 177 2.49 -6.49 -10.08
CA THR A 177 3.40 -7.45 -9.44
C THR A 177 4.86 -7.08 -9.67
N GLY A 178 5.63 -6.94 -8.58
CA GLY A 178 7.04 -6.55 -8.63
C GLY A 178 7.26 -5.03 -8.58
N SER A 179 6.21 -4.21 -8.57
CA SER A 179 6.33 -2.75 -8.51
C SER A 179 6.87 -2.24 -7.18
N ASP A 180 6.47 -2.83 -6.04
CA ASP A 180 6.99 -2.43 -4.73
C ASP A 180 8.50 -2.66 -4.60
N PRO A 181 9.06 -3.85 -4.89
CA PRO A 181 10.51 -4.02 -4.86
C PRO A 181 11.23 -3.16 -5.92
N ASP A 182 10.61 -2.86 -7.07
CA ASP A 182 11.17 -1.91 -8.04
C ASP A 182 11.24 -0.49 -7.47
N LEU A 183 10.17 -0.01 -6.84
CA LEU A 183 10.18 1.27 -6.14
C LEU A 183 11.29 1.30 -5.07
N ASN A 184 11.41 0.26 -4.25
CA ASN A 184 12.48 0.18 -3.26
C ASN A 184 13.89 0.19 -3.90
N MET A 185 14.08 -0.45 -5.05
CA MET A 185 15.36 -0.41 -5.76
C MET A 185 15.67 0.98 -6.32
N LYS A 186 14.67 1.71 -6.83
CA LYS A 186 14.82 3.12 -7.24
C LYS A 186 15.20 4.00 -6.05
N LEU A 187 14.52 3.82 -4.90
CA LEU A 187 14.82 4.51 -3.66
C LEU A 187 16.26 4.21 -3.18
N TRP A 188 16.66 2.94 -3.21
CA TRP A 188 18.02 2.54 -2.86
C TRP A 188 19.06 3.23 -3.76
N LYS A 189 18.80 3.32 -5.06
CA LYS A 189 19.69 3.94 -6.02
C LYS A 189 19.93 5.43 -5.76
N ILE A 190 18.95 6.14 -5.22
CA ILE A 190 19.08 7.56 -4.83
C ILE A 190 19.60 7.78 -3.41
N GLY A 191 20.00 6.72 -2.72
CA GLY A 191 20.65 6.81 -1.41
C GLY A 191 19.74 6.56 -0.20
N ILE A 192 18.46 6.20 -0.37
CA ILE A 192 17.60 5.80 0.76
C ILE A 192 18.12 4.48 1.32
N ARG A 193 18.23 4.41 2.67
CA ARG A 193 18.72 3.22 3.37
C ARG A 193 17.78 2.75 4.49
N ILE A 194 16.84 3.57 4.93
CA ILE A 194 15.81 3.21 5.90
C ILE A 194 14.59 2.66 5.15
N PHE A 195 14.34 1.37 5.30
CA PHE A 195 13.18 0.63 4.76
C PHE A 195 12.52 -0.09 5.92
N LYS A 196 11.88 0.68 6.82
CA LYS A 196 11.40 0.17 8.10
C LYS A 196 9.97 -0.36 7.98
N GLY A 197 9.79 -1.62 8.37
CA GLY A 197 8.48 -2.19 8.68
C GLY A 197 8.14 -1.91 10.14
N ILE A 198 6.98 -1.31 10.41
CA ILE A 198 6.55 -0.86 11.73
C ILE A 198 5.53 -1.83 12.29
N ASN A 199 5.87 -2.49 13.41
CA ASN A 199 4.97 -3.44 14.07
C ASN A 199 3.65 -2.82 14.49
N ASN A 200 3.69 -1.63 15.09
CA ASN A 200 2.49 -1.01 15.66
C ASN A 200 1.58 -0.36 14.61
N PHE A 201 2.10 -0.01 13.44
CA PHE A 201 1.28 0.41 12.30
C PHE A 201 0.65 -0.82 11.65
N LYS A 202 -0.55 -1.19 12.10
CA LYS A 202 -1.25 -2.40 11.67
C LYS A 202 -2.43 -2.11 10.75
N VAL A 203 -2.58 -2.97 9.76
CA VAL A 203 -3.77 -3.05 8.92
C VAL A 203 -4.25 -4.49 8.86
N TYR A 204 -5.58 -4.72 8.90
CA TYR A 204 -6.15 -6.01 8.56
C TYR A 204 -6.24 -6.11 7.03
N HIS A 205 -5.79 -7.24 6.47
CA HIS A 205 -5.72 -7.44 5.02
C HIS A 205 -6.61 -8.60 4.60
N PHE A 206 -7.64 -8.31 3.80
CA PHE A 206 -8.57 -9.34 3.33
C PHE A 206 -7.97 -10.27 2.27
N GLY A 207 -6.80 -9.95 1.72
CA GLY A 207 -6.00 -10.85 0.91
C GLY A 207 -6.31 -10.83 -0.57
N SER A 208 -5.94 -9.76 -1.24
CA SER A 208 -5.93 -9.67 -2.71
C SER A 208 -7.29 -10.02 -3.34
N ILE A 209 -8.36 -9.42 -2.84
CA ILE A 209 -9.75 -9.68 -3.25
C ILE A 209 -9.93 -9.52 -4.76
N VAL A 210 -9.43 -8.43 -5.33
CA VAL A 210 -9.50 -8.15 -6.78
C VAL A 210 -8.79 -9.23 -7.57
N THR A 211 -7.58 -9.63 -7.14
CA THR A 211 -6.81 -10.69 -7.81
C THR A 211 -7.55 -12.02 -7.79
N ARG A 212 -8.20 -12.37 -6.68
CA ARG A 212 -9.00 -13.60 -6.58
C ARG A 212 -10.27 -13.54 -7.44
N LYS A 213 -10.95 -12.39 -7.46
CA LYS A 213 -12.20 -12.18 -8.22
C LYS A 213 -12.00 -12.30 -9.74
N TYR A 214 -10.86 -11.84 -10.24
CA TYR A 214 -10.54 -11.81 -11.67
C TYR A 214 -9.49 -12.85 -12.07
N LYS A 215 -9.30 -13.90 -11.27
CA LYS A 215 -8.29 -14.94 -11.49
C LYS A 215 -8.43 -15.64 -12.85
N ASP A 216 -9.67 -15.77 -13.35
CA ASP A 216 -9.98 -16.44 -14.62
C ASP A 216 -10.06 -15.45 -15.80
N ASP A 217 -9.82 -14.16 -15.60
CA ASP A 217 -9.69 -13.20 -16.68
C ASP A 217 -8.21 -13.09 -17.08
N ASP A 218 -7.83 -13.89 -18.09
CA ASP A 218 -6.46 -13.99 -18.63
C ASP A 218 -5.83 -12.64 -18.98
N ARG A 219 -6.65 -11.61 -19.21
CA ARG A 219 -6.18 -10.25 -19.51
C ARG A 219 -5.69 -9.51 -18.28
N LEU A 220 -5.99 -10.00 -17.05
CA LEU A 220 -5.76 -9.24 -15.85
C LEU A 220 -4.69 -9.82 -14.90
N ILE A 221 -4.51 -11.15 -14.78
CA ILE A 221 -3.80 -11.67 -13.60
C ILE A 221 -2.89 -12.88 -13.82
N THR A 222 -3.12 -13.76 -14.78
CA THR A 222 -2.50 -15.10 -14.83
C THR A 222 -0.98 -15.15 -15.00
N GLU A 223 -0.35 -14.08 -15.49
CA GLU A 223 1.11 -14.03 -15.68
C GLU A 223 1.84 -13.09 -14.71
N SER A 224 1.14 -12.44 -13.78
CA SER A 224 1.69 -11.29 -13.08
C SER A 224 2.90 -11.59 -12.19
N GLY A 225 2.91 -12.69 -11.45
CA GLY A 225 3.98 -13.01 -10.49
C GLY A 225 5.32 -13.30 -11.14
N SER A 226 5.33 -14.21 -12.11
CA SER A 226 6.55 -14.56 -12.88
C SER A 226 6.99 -13.43 -13.81
N LYS A 227 6.03 -12.72 -14.42
CA LYS A 227 6.28 -11.57 -15.29
C LYS A 227 6.98 -10.43 -14.54
N GLY A 228 6.45 -10.02 -13.38
CA GLY A 228 7.06 -8.96 -12.57
C GLY A 228 8.48 -9.31 -12.09
N ALA A 229 8.71 -10.56 -11.67
CA ALA A 229 10.04 -11.02 -11.29
C ALA A 229 11.04 -11.01 -12.47
N LYS A 230 10.56 -11.37 -13.68
CA LYS A 230 11.36 -11.33 -14.92
C LYS A 230 11.68 -9.89 -15.33
N ILE A 231 10.71 -8.98 -15.28
CA ILE A 231 10.93 -7.55 -15.57
C ILE A 231 11.95 -6.98 -14.59
N PHE A 232 11.82 -7.27 -13.29
CA PHE A 232 12.76 -6.82 -12.28
C PHE A 232 14.19 -7.31 -12.57
N LEU A 233 14.34 -8.60 -12.89
CA LEU A 233 15.65 -9.18 -13.23
C LEU A 233 16.27 -8.51 -14.47
N LEU A 234 15.48 -8.31 -15.53
CA LEU A 234 15.95 -7.67 -16.75
C LEU A 234 16.34 -6.20 -16.54
N LYS A 235 15.59 -5.48 -15.70
CA LYS A 235 15.83 -4.05 -15.41
C LYS A 235 17.03 -3.83 -14.50
N TRP A 236 17.21 -4.69 -13.49
CA TRP A 236 18.19 -4.46 -12.43
C TRP A 236 19.39 -5.43 -12.44
N GLY A 237 19.37 -6.47 -13.27
CA GLY A 237 20.42 -7.48 -13.33
C GLY A 237 20.49 -8.43 -12.13
N ILE A 238 19.56 -8.32 -11.18
CA ILE A 238 19.48 -9.15 -9.98
C ILE A 238 18.04 -9.59 -9.72
N SER A 239 17.83 -10.71 -9.02
CA SER A 239 16.49 -11.14 -8.64
C SER A 239 15.95 -10.34 -7.44
N ILE A 240 14.61 -10.22 -7.32
CA ILE A 240 13.95 -9.63 -6.14
C ILE A 240 14.42 -10.32 -4.85
N LYS A 241 14.59 -11.65 -4.87
CA LYS A 241 15.06 -12.42 -3.71
C LYS A 241 16.49 -12.03 -3.31
N PHE A 242 17.37 -11.86 -4.30
CA PHE A 242 18.74 -11.39 -4.07
C PHE A 242 18.75 -9.97 -3.49
N PHE A 243 17.97 -9.04 -4.09
CA PHE A 243 17.81 -7.68 -3.60
C PHE A 243 17.38 -7.64 -2.14
N LYS A 244 16.27 -8.30 -1.79
CA LYS A 244 15.77 -8.35 -0.41
C LYS A 244 16.78 -8.96 0.57
N LYS A 245 17.51 -9.99 0.13
CA LYS A 245 18.46 -10.71 1.02
C LYS A 245 19.72 -9.90 1.31
N PHE A 246 20.25 -9.20 0.34
CA PHE A 246 21.60 -8.62 0.44
C PHE A 246 21.61 -7.10 0.60
N PHE A 247 20.69 -6.37 -0.04
CA PHE A 247 20.67 -4.91 0.04
C PHE A 247 20.11 -4.40 1.35
N PHE A 248 19.07 -5.03 1.90
CA PHE A 248 18.45 -4.61 3.16
C PHE A 248 19.15 -5.14 4.42
N LYS A 249 20.08 -6.07 4.31
CA LYS A 249 20.80 -6.62 5.47
C LYS A 249 21.90 -5.72 6.02
N ILE A 250 22.18 -4.58 5.40
CA ILE A 250 23.08 -3.60 5.98
C ILE A 250 22.38 -3.02 7.20
N ARG A 251 22.70 -3.57 8.37
CA ARG A 251 22.17 -3.12 9.66
C ARG A 251 22.78 -1.74 9.96
N TYR A 252 22.05 -0.68 9.67
CA TYR A 252 22.26 0.54 10.42
C TYR A 252 21.73 0.28 11.83
N ARG A 253 22.61 0.25 12.82
CA ARG A 253 22.20 0.43 14.22
C ARG A 253 21.67 1.87 14.30
N ILE A 254 20.37 1.99 14.42
CA ILE A 254 19.68 3.23 14.83
C ILE A 254 19.81 3.33 16.35
#